data_71574555120439a931d6f5d44e8fbf33
#
_entry.id   71574555120439a931d6f5d44e8fbf33
#
_cell.length_a   1.000
_cell.length_b   1.000
_cell.length_c   1.000
_cell.angle_alpha   90.00
_cell.angle_beta   90.00
_cell.angle_gamma   90.00
#
_symmetry.space_group_name_H-M   'P 1'
#
loop_
_entity.id
_entity.type
_entity.pdbx_description
1 polymer ?
#
loop_
_entity_poly.entity_id
_entity_poly.type
_entity_poly.pdbx_seq_one_letter_code
_entity_poly.pdbx_strand_id
1 'polypeptide(L)'
;MLKFSNIIIIFLILLSEAVFASSKIYLIRHAEVQIKNPGWCNTKETQSYKEEYNIAHVRNFNPEIVLEKIDNPELIGTVFCSPQSRAIETAGLLFDKQVALKINENLMELDYSVVRIPVIKLPVKAWQTISRISWMAGVNRKDKPTLKQRKQSLEEYTSELITFAEKHGESVVIAHGAVNRELIKILKKKGWKLEEKDGFGNLSVNCLIK
;
A
#
# COMPACT_ATOMS: atom_id res chain seq x y z
N MET A 1 23.92 53.82 18.32
CA MET A 1 23.85 52.67 19.23
C MET A 1 22.62 51.84 18.89
N LEU A 2 22.76 50.79 18.10
CA LEU A 2 21.68 49.80 17.95
C LEU A 2 21.51 49.08 19.28
N LYS A 3 20.31 49.18 19.84
CA LYS A 3 20.03 48.60 21.14
C LYS A 3 20.21 47.08 21.09
N PHE A 4 20.95 46.54 22.04
CA PHE A 4 21.21 45.08 22.22
C PHE A 4 19.95 44.23 22.13
N SER A 5 18.79 44.80 22.48
CA SER A 5 17.49 44.19 22.39
C SER A 5 17.08 43.76 20.96
N ASN A 6 17.44 44.53 19.94
CA ASN A 6 17.08 44.20 18.53
C ASN A 6 17.93 43.08 17.94
N ILE A 7 19.15 42.89 18.44
CA ILE A 7 20.04 41.82 18.02
C ILE A 7 19.55 40.48 18.57
N ILE A 8 19.05 40.45 19.80
CA ILE A 8 18.50 39.22 20.43
C ILE A 8 17.22 38.77 19.73
N ILE A 9 16.35 39.71 19.31
CA ILE A 9 15.11 39.39 18.58
C ILE A 9 15.43 38.83 17.19
N ILE A 10 16.42 39.39 16.48
CA ILE A 10 16.85 38.85 15.16
C ILE A 10 17.48 37.46 15.31
N PHE A 11 18.25 37.22 16.39
CA PHE A 11 18.84 35.91 16.65
C PHE A 11 17.80 34.83 17.04
N LEU A 12 16.74 35.22 17.75
CA LEU A 12 15.59 34.35 18.08
C LEU A 12 14.74 34.02 16.83
N ILE A 13 14.63 34.94 15.87
CA ILE A 13 13.92 34.71 14.60
C ILE A 13 14.74 33.80 13.68
N LEU A 14 16.06 33.87 13.72
CA LEU A 14 16.96 33.00 12.94
C LEU A 14 17.09 31.58 13.54
N LEU A 15 16.73 31.40 14.83
CA LEU A 15 16.69 30.08 15.49
C LEU A 15 15.35 29.35 15.33
N SER A 16 14.37 29.97 14.70
CA SER A 16 13.23 29.22 14.16
C SER A 16 13.66 28.52 12.86
N GLU A 17 14.75 27.78 12.89
CA GLU A 17 14.90 26.68 11.94
C GLU A 17 13.67 25.81 12.15
N ALA A 18 12.77 25.84 11.15
CA ALA A 18 11.71 24.89 11.09
C ALA A 18 12.38 23.53 11.25
N VAL A 19 12.16 22.89 12.39
CA VAL A 19 12.40 21.47 12.52
C VAL A 19 11.54 20.87 11.42
N PHE A 20 12.13 20.64 10.26
CA PHE A 20 11.48 19.89 9.21
C PHE A 20 11.27 18.51 9.81
N ALA A 21 10.10 18.33 10.42
CA ALA A 21 9.66 17.01 10.79
C ALA A 21 9.77 16.16 9.52
N SER A 22 10.57 15.10 9.57
CA SER A 22 10.76 14.23 8.42
C SER A 22 9.41 13.73 7.96
N SER A 23 9.10 13.92 6.68
CA SER A 23 7.85 13.40 6.11
C SER A 23 7.87 11.89 6.10
N LYS A 24 6.75 11.26 6.47
CA LYS A 24 6.62 9.79 6.57
C LYS A 24 5.59 9.24 5.58
N ILE A 25 5.87 8.07 5.02
CA ILE A 25 4.90 7.30 4.22
C ILE A 25 4.83 5.90 4.78
N TYR A 26 3.66 5.56 5.34
CA TYR A 26 3.35 4.23 5.85
C TYR A 26 2.65 3.41 4.79
N LEU A 27 3.21 2.26 4.45
CA LEU A 27 2.67 1.32 3.47
C LEU A 27 2.20 0.07 4.19
N ILE A 28 0.89 -0.06 4.34
CA ILE A 28 0.22 -1.16 5.04
C ILE A 28 -0.34 -2.15 4.04
N ARG A 29 -0.12 -3.44 4.25
CA ARG A 29 -0.83 -4.46 3.48
C ARG A 29 -2.14 -4.84 4.19
N HIS A 30 -3.23 -4.97 3.42
CA HIS A 30 -4.53 -5.42 3.92
C HIS A 30 -4.44 -6.68 4.78
N ALA A 31 -5.40 -6.89 5.67
CA ALA A 31 -5.54 -8.07 6.52
C ALA A 31 -5.77 -9.36 5.71
N GLU A 32 -5.57 -10.50 6.35
CA GLU A 32 -5.81 -11.80 5.72
C GLU A 32 -7.29 -11.97 5.39
N VAL A 33 -7.58 -12.47 4.19
CA VAL A 33 -8.95 -12.76 3.75
C VAL A 33 -9.44 -14.08 4.33
N GLN A 34 -10.68 -14.10 4.82
CA GLN A 34 -11.31 -15.27 5.39
C GLN A 34 -11.87 -16.17 4.28
N ILE A 35 -11.03 -16.99 3.70
CA ILE A 35 -11.39 -17.94 2.65
C ILE A 35 -10.71 -19.29 2.86
N LYS A 36 -11.40 -20.37 2.49
CA LYS A 36 -10.84 -21.71 2.54
C LYS A 36 -9.91 -21.94 1.34
N ASN A 37 -8.67 -22.33 1.61
CA ASN A 37 -7.73 -22.70 0.54
C ASN A 37 -8.21 -24.02 -0.12
N PRO A 38 -8.43 -24.05 -1.45
CA PRO A 38 -8.90 -25.23 -2.15
C PRO A 38 -7.82 -26.34 -2.28
N GLY A 39 -6.56 -26.06 -1.93
CA GLY A 39 -5.46 -27.02 -2.09
C GLY A 39 -5.12 -27.25 -3.56
N TRP A 40 -5.17 -28.51 -3.99
CA TRP A 40 -4.99 -28.92 -5.38
C TRP A 40 -6.27 -28.70 -6.17
N CYS A 41 -6.23 -27.88 -7.19
CA CYS A 41 -7.37 -27.46 -7.98
C CYS A 41 -7.02 -27.36 -9.48
N ASN A 42 -8.03 -27.42 -10.33
CA ASN A 42 -7.90 -27.15 -11.75
C ASN A 42 -8.09 -25.64 -12.05
N THR A 43 -7.99 -25.26 -13.31
CA THR A 43 -8.16 -23.87 -13.76
C THR A 43 -9.50 -23.26 -13.37
N LYS A 44 -10.63 -24.01 -13.48
CA LYS A 44 -11.97 -23.53 -13.16
C LYS A 44 -12.11 -23.27 -11.66
N GLU A 45 -11.68 -24.22 -10.84
CA GLU A 45 -11.66 -24.09 -9.37
C GLU A 45 -10.77 -22.92 -8.91
N THR A 46 -9.62 -22.71 -9.59
CA THR A 46 -8.74 -21.57 -9.33
C THR A 46 -9.42 -20.24 -9.67
N GLN A 47 -10.18 -20.19 -10.76
CA GLN A 47 -10.92 -18.99 -11.15
C GLN A 47 -12.02 -18.68 -10.13
N SER A 48 -12.81 -19.66 -9.72
CA SER A 48 -13.83 -19.50 -8.67
C SER A 48 -13.21 -19.03 -7.35
N TYR A 49 -12.10 -19.65 -6.94
CA TYR A 49 -11.37 -19.23 -5.74
C TYR A 49 -10.92 -17.76 -5.84
N LYS A 50 -10.44 -17.32 -7.01
CA LYS A 50 -10.02 -15.92 -7.21
C LYS A 50 -11.20 -14.95 -7.08
N GLU A 51 -12.36 -15.31 -7.62
CA GLU A 51 -13.58 -14.51 -7.55
C GLU A 51 -14.08 -14.42 -6.10
N GLU A 52 -14.16 -15.55 -5.40
CA GLU A 52 -14.50 -15.60 -3.98
C GLU A 52 -13.53 -14.79 -3.12
N TYR A 53 -12.22 -14.90 -3.38
CA TYR A 53 -11.18 -14.13 -2.67
C TYR A 53 -11.36 -12.62 -2.81
N ASN A 54 -11.87 -12.16 -3.96
CA ASN A 54 -12.05 -10.73 -4.20
C ASN A 54 -13.22 -10.12 -3.44
N ILE A 55 -14.20 -10.93 -3.04
CA ILE A 55 -15.42 -10.48 -2.33
C ILE A 55 -15.47 -10.92 -0.86
N ALA A 56 -14.58 -11.82 -0.46
CA ALA A 56 -14.56 -12.35 0.91
C ALA A 56 -14.09 -11.27 1.91
N HIS A 57 -14.66 -11.33 3.12
CA HIS A 57 -14.27 -10.47 4.24
C HIS A 57 -12.88 -10.78 4.73
N VAL A 58 -12.28 -9.83 5.43
CA VAL A 58 -11.02 -10.06 6.12
C VAL A 58 -11.26 -10.83 7.43
N ARG A 59 -10.24 -11.55 7.88
CA ARG A 59 -10.24 -12.17 9.21
C ARG A 59 -10.15 -11.09 10.28
N ASN A 60 -10.83 -11.31 11.39
CA ASN A 60 -10.66 -10.46 12.57
C ASN A 60 -9.19 -10.45 13.00
N PHE A 61 -8.70 -9.28 13.38
CA PHE A 61 -7.36 -9.08 13.91
C PHE A 61 -7.38 -7.99 14.99
N ASN A 62 -6.34 -7.93 15.80
CA ASN A 62 -6.17 -6.83 16.74
C ASN A 62 -5.57 -5.61 16.01
N PRO A 63 -6.27 -4.47 15.90
CA PRO A 63 -5.77 -3.27 15.24
C PRO A 63 -4.47 -2.73 15.85
N GLU A 64 -4.27 -2.87 17.15
CA GLU A 64 -3.09 -2.39 17.89
C GLU A 64 -1.77 -2.87 17.26
N ILE A 65 -1.74 -4.13 16.75
CA ILE A 65 -0.56 -4.71 16.08
C ILE A 65 -0.05 -3.84 14.91
N VAL A 66 -0.95 -3.10 14.28
CA VAL A 66 -0.64 -2.22 13.16
C VAL A 66 -0.45 -0.78 13.65
N LEU A 67 -1.34 -0.29 14.52
CA LEU A 67 -1.37 1.09 14.98
C LEU A 67 -0.12 1.45 15.79
N GLU A 68 0.42 0.53 16.60
CA GLU A 68 1.68 0.71 17.34
C GLU A 68 2.91 0.97 16.46
N LYS A 69 2.81 0.69 15.14
CA LYS A 69 3.88 0.93 14.14
C LYS A 69 3.71 2.25 13.38
N ILE A 70 2.72 3.04 13.75
CA ILE A 70 2.40 4.33 13.13
C ILE A 70 2.52 5.40 14.20
N ASP A 71 3.22 6.48 13.91
CA ASP A 71 3.31 7.59 14.85
C ASP A 71 1.95 8.30 14.94
N ASN A 72 1.50 8.56 16.16
CA ASN A 72 0.26 9.28 16.45
C ASN A 72 -0.93 8.85 15.56
N PRO A 73 -1.29 7.55 15.52
CA PRO A 73 -2.31 7.04 14.62
C PRO A 73 -3.68 7.71 14.79
N GLU A 74 -3.94 8.30 15.95
CA GLU A 74 -5.15 9.08 16.27
C GLU A 74 -5.23 10.44 15.52
N LEU A 75 -4.10 10.93 15.00
CA LEU A 75 -4.04 12.16 14.22
C LEU A 75 -4.21 11.93 12.71
N ILE A 76 -4.28 10.67 12.27
CA ILE A 76 -4.47 10.33 10.87
C ILE A 76 -5.86 10.77 10.40
N GLY A 77 -5.93 11.84 9.61
CA GLY A 77 -7.19 12.34 9.04
C GLY A 77 -7.50 11.77 7.63
N THR A 78 -6.52 11.20 6.96
CA THR A 78 -6.69 10.69 5.57
C THR A 78 -5.89 9.42 5.35
N VAL A 79 -6.53 8.42 4.75
CA VAL A 79 -5.91 7.15 4.34
C VAL A 79 -6.13 6.92 2.85
N PHE A 80 -5.05 6.70 2.11
CA PHE A 80 -5.08 6.29 0.71
C PHE A 80 -5.31 4.78 0.63
N CYS A 81 -6.31 4.36 -0.12
CA CYS A 81 -6.78 2.98 -0.07
C CYS A 81 -7.01 2.39 -1.46
N SER A 82 -6.64 1.11 -1.62
CA SER A 82 -7.05 0.31 -2.77
C SER A 82 -8.57 0.16 -2.81
N PRO A 83 -9.23 0.18 -3.99
CA PRO A 83 -10.68 -0.02 -4.12
C PRO A 83 -11.14 -1.46 -3.82
N GLN A 84 -10.22 -2.39 -3.60
CA GLN A 84 -10.58 -3.77 -3.30
C GLN A 84 -11.12 -3.91 -1.87
N SER A 85 -12.26 -4.64 -1.71
CA SER A 85 -13.01 -4.74 -0.45
C SER A 85 -12.13 -5.03 0.78
N ARG A 86 -11.19 -5.96 0.64
CA ARG A 86 -10.26 -6.32 1.73
C ARG A 86 -9.37 -5.15 2.21
N ALA A 87 -9.02 -4.21 1.33
CA ALA A 87 -8.25 -3.03 1.73
C ALA A 87 -9.16 -1.99 2.41
N ILE A 88 -10.36 -1.77 1.88
CA ILE A 88 -11.36 -0.86 2.46
C ILE A 88 -11.80 -1.38 3.85
N GLU A 89 -12.07 -2.67 3.98
CA GLU A 89 -12.45 -3.29 5.24
C GLU A 89 -11.31 -3.21 6.28
N THR A 90 -10.05 -3.45 5.84
CA THR A 90 -8.89 -3.27 6.71
C THR A 90 -8.76 -1.82 7.19
N ALA A 91 -8.97 -0.84 6.30
CA ALA A 91 -8.95 0.58 6.66
C ALA A 91 -10.03 0.91 7.71
N GLY A 92 -11.24 0.41 7.52
CA GLY A 92 -12.36 0.62 8.46
C GLY A 92 -12.19 -0.07 9.80
N LEU A 93 -11.35 -1.12 9.89
CA LEU A 93 -11.02 -1.80 11.16
C LEU A 93 -9.83 -1.12 11.88
N LEU A 94 -8.93 -0.47 11.15
CA LEU A 94 -7.76 0.22 11.72
C LEU A 94 -8.09 1.64 12.17
N PHE A 95 -8.88 2.36 11.40
CA PHE A 95 -9.12 3.79 11.61
C PHE A 95 -10.60 4.07 11.85
N ASP A 96 -10.89 5.08 12.64
CA ASP A 96 -12.26 5.50 12.94
C ASP A 96 -12.98 5.97 11.66
N LYS A 97 -14.32 5.96 11.70
CA LYS A 97 -15.20 6.41 10.61
C LYS A 97 -15.00 7.88 10.21
N GLN A 98 -14.32 8.67 11.05
CA GLN A 98 -13.99 10.07 10.75
C GLN A 98 -12.82 10.23 9.78
N VAL A 99 -12.04 9.18 9.54
CA VAL A 99 -10.91 9.21 8.61
C VAL A 99 -11.40 9.22 7.16
N ALA A 100 -10.94 10.18 6.37
CA ALA A 100 -11.27 10.26 4.96
C ALA A 100 -10.52 9.19 4.16
N LEU A 101 -11.25 8.27 3.52
CA LEU A 101 -10.65 7.28 2.62
C LEU A 101 -10.54 7.85 1.21
N LYS A 102 -9.32 8.05 0.73
CA LYS A 102 -8.99 8.36 -0.68
C LYS A 102 -8.78 7.07 -1.45
N ILE A 103 -9.83 6.58 -2.07
CA ILE A 103 -9.79 5.35 -2.87
C ILE A 103 -9.19 5.64 -4.25
N ASN A 104 -8.19 4.84 -4.66
CA ASN A 104 -7.54 5.01 -5.96
C ASN A 104 -7.20 3.66 -6.61
N GLU A 105 -7.55 3.51 -7.90
CA GLU A 105 -7.32 2.29 -8.67
C GLU A 105 -5.84 1.96 -8.89
N ASN A 106 -4.96 2.95 -8.83
CA ASN A 106 -3.52 2.70 -8.92
C ASN A 106 -2.99 1.85 -7.76
N LEU A 107 -3.71 1.81 -6.64
CA LEU A 107 -3.39 0.96 -5.48
C LEU A 107 -3.97 -0.46 -5.58
N MET A 108 -4.75 -0.80 -6.63
CA MET A 108 -5.24 -2.16 -6.85
C MET A 108 -4.10 -3.17 -6.95
N GLU A 109 -4.35 -4.38 -6.48
CA GLU A 109 -3.46 -5.53 -6.69
C GLU A 109 -3.23 -5.78 -8.20
N LEU A 110 -2.05 -6.26 -8.54
CA LEU A 110 -1.74 -6.64 -9.91
C LEU A 110 -2.71 -7.75 -10.35
N ASP A 111 -3.67 -7.38 -11.19
CA ASP A 111 -4.68 -8.30 -11.67
C ASP A 111 -4.17 -9.09 -12.89
N TYR A 112 -4.40 -10.39 -12.85
CA TYR A 112 -4.03 -11.33 -13.89
C TYR A 112 -5.23 -12.22 -14.25
N SER A 113 -5.25 -12.76 -15.48
CA SER A 113 -6.19 -13.82 -15.85
C SER A 113 -5.60 -15.17 -15.51
N VAL A 114 -6.41 -16.06 -14.96
CA VAL A 114 -5.97 -17.43 -14.68
C VAL A 114 -5.66 -18.13 -16.00
N VAL A 115 -4.46 -18.72 -16.10
CA VAL A 115 -4.03 -19.49 -17.29
C VAL A 115 -4.89 -20.72 -17.42
N ARG A 116 -5.34 -21.03 -18.63
CA ARG A 116 -6.15 -22.21 -18.92
C ARG A 116 -5.25 -23.35 -19.42
N ILE A 117 -5.04 -24.33 -18.57
CA ILE A 117 -4.38 -25.59 -18.93
C ILE A 117 -5.35 -26.72 -18.60
N PRO A 118 -5.87 -27.42 -19.60
CA PRO A 118 -6.84 -28.49 -19.37
C PRO A 118 -6.22 -29.67 -18.62
N VAL A 119 -7.06 -30.40 -17.88
CA VAL A 119 -6.74 -31.70 -17.23
C VAL A 119 -5.71 -31.65 -16.08
N ILE A 120 -5.01 -30.55 -15.85
CA ILE A 120 -3.97 -30.45 -14.80
C ILE A 120 -4.57 -29.91 -13.50
N LYS A 121 -4.24 -30.54 -12.37
CA LYS A 121 -4.45 -30.01 -11.03
C LYS A 121 -3.13 -29.59 -10.43
N LEU A 122 -3.09 -28.39 -9.86
CA LEU A 122 -1.94 -27.83 -9.14
C LEU A 122 -2.41 -27.17 -7.85
N PRO A 123 -1.54 -26.95 -6.86
CA PRO A 123 -1.85 -26.09 -5.73
C PRO A 123 -2.27 -24.69 -6.20
N VAL A 124 -3.28 -24.10 -5.57
CA VAL A 124 -3.81 -22.77 -5.96
C VAL A 124 -2.70 -21.71 -6.05
N LYS A 125 -1.72 -21.75 -5.15
CA LYS A 125 -0.55 -20.84 -5.20
C LYS A 125 0.27 -20.99 -6.46
N ALA A 126 0.44 -22.21 -6.97
CA ALA A 126 1.15 -22.47 -8.22
C ALA A 126 0.38 -21.87 -9.41
N TRP A 127 -0.94 -22.07 -9.47
CA TRP A 127 -1.80 -21.45 -10.48
C TRP A 127 -1.68 -19.91 -10.48
N GLN A 128 -1.74 -19.31 -9.30
CA GLN A 128 -1.59 -17.86 -9.14
C GLN A 128 -0.23 -17.36 -9.63
N THR A 129 0.85 -18.09 -9.30
CA THR A 129 2.21 -17.75 -9.72
C THR A 129 2.38 -17.86 -11.23
N ILE A 130 1.98 -18.97 -11.83
CA ILE A 130 2.06 -19.20 -13.29
C ILE A 130 1.23 -18.13 -14.03
N SER A 131 0.03 -17.82 -13.53
CA SER A 131 -0.86 -16.83 -14.14
C SER A 131 -0.26 -15.41 -14.08
N ARG A 132 0.39 -15.05 -12.98
CA ARG A 132 1.10 -13.77 -12.85
C ARG A 132 2.30 -13.69 -13.79
N ILE A 133 3.10 -14.74 -13.85
CA ILE A 133 4.25 -14.80 -14.77
C ILE A 133 3.77 -14.69 -16.23
N SER A 134 2.73 -15.43 -16.61
CA SER A 134 2.13 -15.37 -17.93
C SER A 134 1.64 -13.95 -18.28
N TRP A 135 0.98 -13.27 -17.35
CA TRP A 135 0.55 -11.88 -17.54
C TRP A 135 1.77 -10.94 -17.68
N MET A 136 2.79 -11.09 -16.86
CA MET A 136 4.02 -10.29 -16.91
C MET A 136 4.76 -10.47 -18.24
N ALA A 137 4.79 -11.69 -18.78
CA ALA A 137 5.37 -12.03 -20.08
C ALA A 137 4.51 -11.55 -21.29
N GLY A 138 3.34 -10.99 -21.03
CA GLY A 138 2.44 -10.51 -22.08
C GLY A 138 1.51 -11.56 -22.67
N VAL A 139 1.56 -12.77 -22.15
CA VAL A 139 0.67 -13.85 -22.52
C VAL A 139 -0.61 -13.74 -21.66
N ASN A 140 -1.79 -14.07 -22.23
CA ASN A 140 -3.06 -14.13 -21.49
C ASN A 140 -3.47 -12.79 -20.79
N ARG A 141 -3.23 -11.65 -21.41
CA ARG A 141 -3.53 -10.31 -20.85
C ARG A 141 -5.01 -9.96 -20.83
N LYS A 142 -5.79 -10.39 -21.84
CA LYS A 142 -7.24 -10.12 -21.95
C LYS A 142 -7.62 -8.68 -21.54
N ASP A 143 -7.23 -7.69 -22.31
CA ASP A 143 -7.54 -6.27 -22.10
C ASP A 143 -7.02 -5.63 -20.79
N LYS A 144 -6.20 -6.36 -20.04
CA LYS A 144 -5.56 -5.87 -18.83
C LYS A 144 -4.33 -5.02 -19.15
N PRO A 145 -4.06 -3.97 -18.38
CA PRO A 145 -2.88 -3.14 -18.57
C PRO A 145 -1.60 -3.97 -18.45
N THR A 146 -0.58 -3.59 -19.18
CA THR A 146 0.74 -4.21 -19.10
C THR A 146 1.40 -3.90 -17.77
N LEU A 147 2.39 -4.70 -17.35
CA LEU A 147 3.19 -4.39 -16.17
C LEU A 147 3.85 -3.01 -16.26
N LYS A 148 4.31 -2.61 -17.48
CA LYS A 148 4.91 -1.29 -17.72
C LYS A 148 3.89 -0.17 -17.47
N GLN A 149 2.68 -0.26 -18.04
CA GLN A 149 1.61 0.71 -17.82
C GLN A 149 1.23 0.80 -16.33
N ARG A 150 1.07 -0.35 -15.66
CA ARG A 150 0.76 -0.37 -14.22
C ARG A 150 1.83 0.30 -13.37
N LYS A 151 3.11 0.08 -13.69
CA LYS A 151 4.23 0.73 -12.99
C LYS A 151 4.26 2.23 -13.25
N GLN A 152 4.02 2.66 -14.48
CA GLN A 152 3.96 4.07 -14.84
C GLN A 152 2.84 4.78 -14.09
N SER A 153 1.61 4.25 -14.13
CA SER A 153 0.47 4.83 -13.40
C SER A 153 0.72 4.89 -11.89
N LEU A 154 1.37 3.85 -11.33
CA LEU A 154 1.71 3.84 -9.91
C LEU A 154 2.80 4.88 -9.58
N GLU A 155 3.76 5.09 -10.47
CA GLU A 155 4.81 6.11 -10.32
C GLU A 155 4.24 7.53 -10.36
N GLU A 156 3.32 7.79 -11.29
CA GLU A 156 2.58 9.06 -11.37
C GLU A 156 1.80 9.32 -10.07
N TYR A 157 1.04 8.30 -9.61
CA TYR A 157 0.27 8.40 -8.37
C TYR A 157 1.14 8.55 -7.11
N THR A 158 2.33 7.97 -7.10
CA THR A 158 3.27 8.12 -5.97
C THR A 158 3.64 9.60 -5.73
N SER A 159 3.59 10.45 -6.75
CA SER A 159 3.83 11.88 -6.60
C SER A 159 2.74 12.57 -5.78
N GLU A 160 1.48 12.12 -5.85
CA GLU A 160 0.39 12.61 -4.99
C GLU A 160 0.64 12.22 -3.53
N LEU A 161 1.04 10.96 -3.28
CA LEU A 161 1.36 10.48 -1.94
C LEU A 161 2.50 11.28 -1.30
N ILE A 162 3.55 11.59 -2.08
CA ILE A 162 4.68 12.40 -1.65
C ILE A 162 4.23 13.81 -1.31
N THR A 163 3.52 14.48 -2.23
CA THR A 163 3.02 15.84 -2.01
C THR A 163 2.14 15.92 -0.77
N PHE A 164 1.32 14.90 -0.55
CA PHE A 164 0.48 14.84 0.65
C PHE A 164 1.33 14.67 1.92
N ALA A 165 2.30 13.76 1.92
CA ALA A 165 3.18 13.56 3.07
C ALA A 165 4.01 14.81 3.38
N GLU A 166 4.59 15.46 2.36
CA GLU A 166 5.38 16.69 2.53
C GLU A 166 4.54 17.87 3.06
N LYS A 167 3.24 17.91 2.74
CA LYS A 167 2.32 18.95 3.21
C LYS A 167 1.77 18.69 4.61
N HIS A 168 1.50 17.44 4.96
CA HIS A 168 0.76 17.06 6.17
C HIS A 168 1.62 16.33 7.20
N GLY A 169 2.92 16.11 6.89
CA GLY A 169 3.86 15.34 7.72
C GLY A 169 3.87 13.85 7.40
N GLU A 170 2.73 13.29 7.00
CA GLU A 170 2.61 11.86 6.73
C GLU A 170 1.55 11.49 5.69
N SER A 171 1.72 10.30 5.09
CA SER A 171 0.74 9.62 4.25
C SER A 171 0.60 8.17 4.69
N VAL A 172 -0.62 7.70 4.90
CA VAL A 172 -0.92 6.29 5.18
C VAL A 172 -1.58 5.66 3.96
N VAL A 173 -1.04 4.52 3.53
CA VAL A 173 -1.49 3.79 2.33
C VAL A 173 -1.86 2.37 2.71
N ILE A 174 -3.07 1.93 2.41
CA ILE A 174 -3.51 0.53 2.57
C ILE A 174 -3.70 -0.11 1.20
N ALA A 175 -2.82 -1.06 0.88
CA ALA A 175 -2.79 -1.70 -0.42
C ALA A 175 -2.40 -3.18 -0.33
N HIS A 176 -1.60 -3.67 -1.28
CA HIS A 176 -1.28 -5.08 -1.48
C HIS A 176 0.23 -5.30 -1.48
N GLY A 177 0.66 -6.52 -1.18
CA GLY A 177 2.10 -6.82 -1.05
C GLY A 177 2.93 -6.51 -2.30
N ALA A 178 2.41 -6.76 -3.50
CA ALA A 178 3.14 -6.44 -4.74
C ALA A 178 3.15 -4.93 -5.02
N VAL A 179 2.06 -4.23 -4.73
CA VAL A 179 1.94 -2.77 -4.88
C VAL A 179 2.88 -2.07 -3.90
N ASN A 180 2.84 -2.44 -2.61
CA ASN A 180 3.72 -1.85 -1.59
C ASN A 180 5.20 -2.07 -1.92
N ARG A 181 5.56 -3.26 -2.45
CA ARG A 181 6.93 -3.53 -2.92
C ARG A 181 7.36 -2.59 -4.05
N GLU A 182 6.47 -2.30 -4.98
CA GLU A 182 6.77 -1.39 -6.08
C GLU A 182 6.79 0.07 -5.63
N LEU A 183 5.88 0.49 -4.74
CA LEU A 183 5.89 1.81 -4.09
C LEU A 183 7.21 2.07 -3.36
N ILE A 184 7.71 1.10 -2.58
CA ILE A 184 9.02 1.23 -1.92
C ILE A 184 10.14 1.48 -2.93
N LYS A 185 10.14 0.78 -4.08
CA LYS A 185 11.16 0.98 -5.12
C LYS A 185 11.07 2.37 -5.74
N ILE A 186 9.86 2.84 -6.02
CA ILE A 186 9.62 4.17 -6.61
C ILE A 186 10.05 5.25 -5.61
N LEU A 187 9.61 5.15 -4.36
CA LEU A 187 9.95 6.10 -3.29
C LEU A 187 11.46 6.18 -3.06
N LYS A 188 12.15 5.02 -3.03
CA LYS A 188 13.63 5.01 -2.94
C LYS A 188 14.31 5.72 -4.10
N LYS A 189 13.83 5.58 -5.33
CA LYS A 189 14.34 6.31 -6.50
C LYS A 189 14.11 7.82 -6.39
N LYS A 190 13.05 8.24 -5.66
CA LYS A 190 12.71 9.63 -5.38
C LYS A 190 13.40 10.19 -4.10
N GLY A 191 14.38 9.46 -3.54
CA GLY A 191 15.21 9.90 -2.42
C GLY A 191 14.67 9.56 -1.03
N TRP A 192 13.54 8.83 -0.93
CA TRP A 192 13.01 8.36 0.35
C TRP A 192 13.82 7.18 0.88
N LYS A 193 14.02 7.14 2.19
CA LYS A 193 14.73 6.06 2.89
C LYS A 193 13.72 5.15 3.57
N LEU A 194 13.94 3.84 3.47
CA LEU A 194 13.15 2.86 4.22
C LEU A 194 13.68 2.84 5.66
N GLU A 195 12.90 3.37 6.57
CA GLU A 195 13.22 3.43 8.01
C GLU A 195 12.88 2.10 8.68
N GLU A 196 11.64 1.64 8.50
CA GLU A 196 11.19 0.37 9.04
C GLU A 196 10.73 -0.57 7.93
N LYS A 197 11.12 -1.85 8.04
CA LYS A 197 10.77 -2.91 7.11
C LYS A 197 10.12 -4.07 7.84
N ASP A 198 8.81 -4.14 7.81
CA ASP A 198 8.01 -5.24 8.38
C ASP A 198 7.67 -6.34 7.32
N GLY A 199 8.22 -6.21 6.11
CA GLY A 199 8.02 -7.17 5.03
C GLY A 199 6.76 -6.93 4.20
N PHE A 200 6.20 -8.00 3.64
CA PHE A 200 5.04 -7.93 2.72
C PHE A 200 3.93 -8.93 3.10
N GLY A 201 3.93 -9.41 4.33
CA GLY A 201 2.86 -10.22 4.92
C GLY A 201 1.58 -9.40 5.13
N ASN A 202 0.45 -10.05 5.41
CA ASN A 202 -0.77 -9.34 5.79
C ASN A 202 -0.51 -8.52 7.05
N LEU A 203 -1.07 -7.32 7.14
CA LEU A 203 -0.91 -6.35 8.23
C LEU A 203 0.55 -5.87 8.43
N SER A 204 1.46 -6.16 7.49
CA SER A 204 2.80 -5.57 7.54
C SER A 204 2.74 -4.05 7.30
N VAL A 205 3.55 -3.31 8.05
CA VAL A 205 3.73 -1.86 7.94
C VAL A 205 5.17 -1.59 7.53
N ASN A 206 5.38 -0.87 6.43
CA ASN A 206 6.70 -0.39 6.04
C ASN A 206 6.67 1.13 6.08
N CYS A 207 7.63 1.74 6.79
CA CYS A 207 7.76 3.20 6.91
C CYS A 207 8.92 3.70 6.05
N LEU A 208 8.66 4.75 5.28
CA LEU A 208 9.69 5.49 4.54
C LEU A 208 9.69 6.95 5.00
N ILE A 209 10.90 7.54 5.05
CA ILE A 209 11.14 8.92 5.49
C ILE A 209 11.92 9.71 4.46
N LYS A 210 11.74 11.04 4.50
CA LYS A 210 12.52 11.99 3.72
C LYS A 210 12.85 13.22 4.55
#